data_634a7087330766e3c4c5c7f02291ca5e
#
_entry.id   634a7087330766e3c4c5c7f02291ca5e
#
_cell.length_a   1.000
_cell.length_b   1.000
_cell.length_c   1.000
_cell.angle_alpha   90.00
_cell.angle_beta   90.00
_cell.angle_gamma   90.00
#
_symmetry.space_group_name_H-M   'P 1'
#
loop_
_entity.id
_entity.type
_entity.pdbx_description
1 polymer ?
#
loop_
_entity_poly.entity_id
_entity_poly.type
_entity_poly.pdbx_seq_one_letter_code
_entity_poly.pdbx_strand_id
1 'polypeptide(L)'
;MIDKTPQQPVARTAVLDSLRAGQPVLSLGVRSARTADIARFARSAGYRVIWVDLEHSSMSIDCAAQILAAAFDLGLEGWVRVPEKDYGVIGRLLDGGATGIIVPRVETAEEAARVVSAARFPPRGQRSQIARLPQFCFERLPAAQLMERTDQLTSVHILLETATGIANADAIAAVDGVDILHVGLNDLSVDLGHTGGLRHPDVLSACKQVATAAARHGKLAAVGGVADPEHYRELLDIGVAPLIFAAIDSEILAAGLAQRAEHWRARSEKPTS
;
A
#
# COMPACT_ATOMS: atom_id res chain seq x y z
N MET A 1 -9.50 -26.74 25.55
CA MET A 1 -10.32 -25.53 25.41
C MET A 1 -9.51 -24.54 24.58
N ILE A 2 -9.94 -24.27 23.34
CA ILE A 2 -9.32 -23.22 22.51
C ILE A 2 -9.79 -21.90 23.12
N ASP A 3 -8.85 -21.06 23.51
CA ASP A 3 -9.14 -19.71 23.99
C ASP A 3 -9.93 -18.95 22.89
N LYS A 4 -11.19 -18.66 23.19
CA LYS A 4 -12.10 -17.93 22.29
C LYS A 4 -12.01 -16.42 22.48
N THR A 5 -10.95 -15.93 23.09
CA THR A 5 -10.74 -14.48 23.15
C THR A 5 -10.61 -13.97 21.72
N PRO A 6 -11.54 -13.17 21.19
CA PRO A 6 -11.40 -12.60 19.87
C PRO A 6 -10.12 -11.76 19.88
N GLN A 7 -9.15 -12.10 19.05
CA GLN A 7 -8.05 -11.18 18.79
C GLN A 7 -8.73 -9.89 18.31
N GLN A 8 -8.51 -8.81 19.05
CA GLN A 8 -9.05 -7.52 18.65
C GLN A 8 -8.53 -7.23 17.24
N PRO A 9 -9.41 -6.94 16.28
CA PRO A 9 -8.97 -6.58 14.94
C PRO A 9 -8.00 -5.41 15.08
N VAL A 10 -6.85 -5.52 14.40
CA VAL A 10 -5.90 -4.40 14.30
C VAL A 10 -6.70 -3.22 13.77
N ALA A 11 -6.89 -2.20 14.59
CA ALA A 11 -7.62 -1.02 14.16
C ALA A 11 -6.84 -0.38 13.00
N ARG A 12 -7.52 0.05 11.92
CA ARG A 12 -6.97 0.88 10.82
C ARG A 12 -6.00 1.94 11.32
N THR A 13 -6.27 2.46 12.49
CA THR A 13 -5.51 3.47 13.21
C THR A 13 -4.08 3.02 13.52
N ALA A 14 -3.80 1.72 13.66
CA ALA A 14 -2.51 1.26 14.18
C ALA A 14 -1.30 1.60 13.27
N VAL A 15 -1.43 1.45 11.94
CA VAL A 15 -0.38 1.87 11.00
C VAL A 15 -0.41 3.38 10.79
N LEU A 16 -1.59 3.95 10.51
CA LEU A 16 -1.71 5.41 10.31
C LEU A 16 -1.28 6.20 11.54
N ASP A 17 -1.61 5.75 12.74
CA ASP A 17 -1.22 6.40 13.99
C ASP A 17 0.29 6.29 14.24
N SER A 18 0.90 5.14 13.91
CA SER A 18 2.35 4.99 13.96
C SER A 18 3.05 5.96 12.99
N LEU A 19 2.53 6.08 11.76
CA LEU A 19 3.08 7.02 10.77
C LEU A 19 2.93 8.48 11.22
N ARG A 20 1.78 8.86 11.80
CA ARG A 20 1.56 10.19 12.38
C ARG A 20 2.48 10.48 13.56
N ALA A 21 2.81 9.45 14.34
CA ALA A 21 3.78 9.54 15.43
C ALA A 21 5.25 9.53 14.97
N GLY A 22 5.50 9.53 13.65
CA GLY A 22 6.85 9.47 13.09
C GLY A 22 7.54 8.10 13.24
N GLN A 23 6.80 7.06 13.56
CA GLN A 23 7.35 5.72 13.71
C GLN A 23 7.45 5.02 12.34
N PRO A 24 8.62 4.45 11.99
CA PRO A 24 8.81 3.78 10.70
C PRO A 24 7.95 2.52 10.60
N VAL A 25 7.34 2.35 9.45
CA VAL A 25 6.53 1.17 9.10
C VAL A 25 7.10 0.52 7.84
N LEU A 26 7.52 -0.74 7.96
CA LEU A 26 7.99 -1.53 6.83
C LEU A 26 6.80 -2.15 6.09
N SER A 27 6.77 -2.01 4.77
CA SER A 27 5.80 -2.64 3.89
C SER A 27 6.49 -3.52 2.84
N LEU A 28 5.89 -4.69 2.56
CA LEU A 28 6.35 -5.65 1.56
C LEU A 28 5.40 -5.66 0.37
N GLY A 29 5.93 -5.43 -0.84
CA GLY A 29 5.20 -5.61 -2.08
C GLY A 29 5.15 -7.07 -2.52
N VAL A 30 4.01 -7.51 -3.02
CA VAL A 30 3.79 -8.88 -3.47
C VAL A 30 3.35 -8.88 -4.93
N ARG A 31 4.23 -9.37 -5.81
CA ARG A 31 4.01 -9.53 -7.27
C ARG A 31 4.10 -10.98 -7.71
N SER A 32 4.96 -11.78 -7.08
CA SER A 32 5.30 -13.14 -7.51
C SER A 32 4.73 -14.24 -6.63
N ALA A 33 4.66 -14.05 -5.33
CA ALA A 33 4.08 -15.04 -4.42
C ALA A 33 2.59 -15.28 -4.72
N ARG A 34 2.18 -16.55 -4.61
CA ARG A 34 0.79 -16.98 -4.91
C ARG A 34 0.14 -17.71 -3.74
N THR A 35 0.79 -17.73 -2.58
CA THR A 35 0.28 -18.39 -1.37
C THR A 35 0.31 -17.45 -0.18
N ALA A 36 -0.51 -17.74 0.81
CA ALA A 36 -0.57 -17.01 2.07
C ALA A 36 0.74 -17.05 2.89
N ASP A 37 1.71 -17.91 2.52
CA ASP A 37 2.99 -18.03 3.23
C ASP A 37 3.80 -16.74 3.17
N ILE A 38 3.63 -15.93 2.12
CA ILE A 38 4.31 -14.63 2.02
C ILE A 38 3.95 -13.71 3.20
N ALA A 39 2.71 -13.77 3.70
CA ALA A 39 2.29 -13.01 4.87
C ALA A 39 3.00 -13.50 6.14
N ARG A 40 3.24 -14.82 6.26
CA ARG A 40 3.99 -15.40 7.38
C ARG A 40 5.46 -14.98 7.36
N PHE A 41 6.09 -14.98 6.17
CA PHE A 41 7.47 -14.48 6.00
C PHE A 41 7.55 -12.99 6.35
N ALA A 42 6.65 -12.17 5.85
CA ALA A 42 6.60 -10.74 6.16
C ALA A 42 6.47 -10.51 7.68
N ARG A 43 5.53 -11.21 8.34
CA ARG A 43 5.32 -11.10 9.78
C ARG A 43 6.55 -11.50 10.59
N SER A 44 7.22 -12.61 10.22
CA SER A 44 8.42 -13.08 10.91
C SER A 44 9.61 -12.13 10.74
N ALA A 45 9.66 -11.39 9.64
CA ALA A 45 10.72 -10.41 9.35
C ALA A 45 10.39 -8.99 9.91
N GLY A 46 9.28 -8.81 10.63
CA GLY A 46 8.93 -7.55 11.28
C GLY A 46 8.21 -6.53 10.39
N TYR A 47 7.75 -6.92 9.21
CA TYR A 47 6.88 -6.07 8.41
C TYR A 47 5.53 -5.89 9.10
N ARG A 48 4.91 -4.74 8.89
CA ARG A 48 3.58 -4.42 9.41
C ARG A 48 2.52 -4.29 8.33
N VAL A 49 2.95 -4.11 7.10
CA VAL A 49 2.10 -3.98 5.91
C VAL A 49 2.57 -4.97 4.85
N ILE A 50 1.61 -5.62 4.21
CA ILE A 50 1.77 -6.27 2.91
C ILE A 50 0.92 -5.49 1.91
N TRP A 51 1.44 -5.23 0.71
CA TRP A 51 0.62 -4.70 -0.36
C TRP A 51 0.73 -5.59 -1.60
N VAL A 52 -0.41 -6.04 -2.08
CA VAL A 52 -0.51 -6.87 -3.29
C VAL A 52 -0.63 -5.95 -4.50
N ASP A 53 0.17 -6.22 -5.52
CA ASP A 53 0.21 -5.43 -6.74
C ASP A 53 -0.60 -6.12 -7.86
N LEU A 54 -1.77 -5.58 -8.16
CA LEU A 54 -2.60 -6.05 -9.28
C LEU A 54 -2.42 -5.20 -10.55
N GLU A 55 -1.66 -4.11 -10.47
CA GLU A 55 -1.31 -3.30 -11.64
C GLU A 55 -0.18 -3.94 -12.44
N HIS A 56 0.92 -4.31 -11.78
CA HIS A 56 2.12 -4.85 -12.43
C HIS A 56 2.37 -6.32 -12.14
N SER A 57 1.30 -7.11 -11.98
CA SER A 57 1.40 -8.55 -11.85
C SER A 57 0.24 -9.27 -12.54
N SER A 58 0.43 -10.56 -12.81
CA SER A 58 -0.62 -11.45 -13.33
C SER A 58 -1.43 -12.12 -12.22
N MET A 59 -1.42 -11.55 -11.00
CA MET A 59 -2.12 -12.14 -9.87
C MET A 59 -3.64 -12.00 -10.03
N SER A 60 -4.38 -13.08 -9.74
CA SER A 60 -5.83 -13.03 -9.71
C SER A 60 -6.36 -12.38 -8.42
N ILE A 61 -7.58 -11.86 -8.49
CA ILE A 61 -8.28 -11.32 -7.29
C ILE A 61 -8.42 -12.40 -6.20
N ASP A 62 -8.70 -13.65 -6.59
CA ASP A 62 -8.80 -14.77 -5.64
C ASP A 62 -7.49 -14.99 -4.87
N CYS A 63 -6.37 -15.05 -5.59
CA CYS A 63 -5.06 -15.18 -4.96
C CYS A 63 -4.75 -13.98 -4.03
N ALA A 64 -5.02 -12.77 -4.49
CA ALA A 64 -4.86 -11.56 -3.68
C ALA A 64 -5.69 -11.61 -2.40
N ALA A 65 -6.97 -11.99 -2.49
CA ALA A 65 -7.86 -12.11 -1.36
C ALA A 65 -7.35 -13.12 -0.30
N GLN A 66 -6.84 -14.28 -0.72
CA GLN A 66 -6.28 -15.27 0.19
C GLN A 66 -5.03 -14.75 0.93
N ILE A 67 -4.14 -14.04 0.24
CA ILE A 67 -2.95 -13.43 0.86
C ILE A 67 -3.36 -12.32 1.84
N LEU A 68 -4.31 -11.46 1.46
CA LEU A 68 -4.76 -10.32 2.27
C LEU A 68 -5.52 -10.78 3.52
N ALA A 69 -6.38 -11.79 3.40
CA ALA A 69 -7.05 -12.39 4.56
C ALA A 69 -6.05 -13.00 5.55
N ALA A 70 -5.05 -13.74 5.05
CA ALA A 70 -4.00 -14.29 5.90
C ALA A 70 -3.13 -13.19 6.54
N ALA A 71 -2.85 -12.10 5.84
CA ALA A 71 -2.15 -10.95 6.41
C ALA A 71 -2.93 -10.37 7.60
N PHE A 72 -4.24 -10.18 7.43
CA PHE A 72 -5.10 -9.69 8.49
C PHE A 72 -5.12 -10.62 9.71
N ASP A 73 -5.25 -11.94 9.51
CA ASP A 73 -5.23 -12.94 10.59
C ASP A 73 -3.91 -12.93 11.37
N LEU A 74 -2.82 -12.53 10.74
CA LEU A 74 -1.49 -12.41 11.34
C LEU A 74 -1.23 -11.03 11.98
N GLY A 75 -2.21 -10.13 11.97
CA GLY A 75 -2.08 -8.78 12.52
C GLY A 75 -1.25 -7.84 11.62
N LEU A 76 -1.17 -8.12 10.32
CA LEU A 76 -0.63 -7.21 9.32
C LEU A 76 -1.77 -6.42 8.67
N GLU A 77 -1.51 -5.20 8.23
CA GLU A 77 -2.40 -4.55 7.28
C GLU A 77 -2.16 -5.10 5.87
N GLY A 78 -3.23 -5.45 5.19
CA GLY A 78 -3.22 -5.97 3.83
C GLY A 78 -3.76 -4.93 2.85
N TRP A 79 -2.87 -4.29 2.09
CA TRP A 79 -3.26 -3.31 1.07
C TRP A 79 -3.20 -3.92 -0.33
N VAL A 80 -3.90 -3.30 -1.28
CA VAL A 80 -3.87 -3.75 -2.67
C VAL A 80 -3.77 -2.55 -3.60
N ARG A 81 -2.81 -2.59 -4.52
CA ARG A 81 -2.75 -1.66 -5.64
C ARG A 81 -3.61 -2.21 -6.77
N VAL A 82 -4.68 -1.50 -7.09
CA VAL A 82 -5.62 -1.88 -8.15
C VAL A 82 -5.07 -1.52 -9.53
N PRO A 83 -5.54 -2.16 -10.61
CA PRO A 83 -5.23 -1.71 -11.96
C PRO A 83 -5.69 -0.27 -12.20
N GLU A 84 -5.01 0.44 -13.09
CA GLU A 84 -5.32 1.82 -13.44
C GLU A 84 -6.82 1.98 -13.82
N LYS A 85 -7.51 2.91 -13.15
CA LYS A 85 -8.93 3.28 -13.39
C LYS A 85 -9.96 2.14 -13.28
N ASP A 86 -9.56 0.96 -12.78
CA ASP A 86 -10.50 -0.14 -12.52
C ASP A 86 -11.08 -0.03 -11.09
N TYR A 87 -11.98 0.91 -10.87
CA TYR A 87 -12.62 1.08 -9.56
C TYR A 87 -13.66 0.00 -9.24
N GLY A 88 -14.10 -0.77 -10.24
CA GLY A 88 -15.07 -1.85 -10.07
C GLY A 88 -14.57 -3.02 -9.22
N VAL A 89 -13.26 -3.21 -9.12
CA VAL A 89 -12.67 -4.29 -8.31
C VAL A 89 -12.52 -3.93 -6.82
N ILE A 90 -12.61 -2.65 -6.46
CA ILE A 90 -12.33 -2.16 -5.08
C ILE A 90 -13.21 -2.87 -4.06
N GLY A 91 -14.52 -2.89 -4.27
CA GLY A 91 -15.45 -3.56 -3.35
C GLY A 91 -15.13 -5.04 -3.17
N ARG A 92 -14.81 -5.77 -4.25
CA ARG A 92 -14.46 -7.19 -4.21
C ARG A 92 -13.18 -7.47 -3.43
N LEU A 93 -12.17 -6.61 -3.55
CA LEU A 93 -10.91 -6.73 -2.84
C LEU A 93 -11.07 -6.45 -1.34
N LEU A 94 -11.86 -5.43 -0.99
CA LEU A 94 -12.21 -5.13 0.40
C LEU A 94 -13.06 -6.26 1.01
N ASP A 95 -13.97 -6.85 0.25
CA ASP A 95 -14.76 -8.02 0.67
C ASP A 95 -13.88 -9.27 0.82
N GLY A 96 -12.78 -9.35 0.07
CA GLY A 96 -11.78 -10.41 0.13
C GLY A 96 -10.73 -10.29 1.23
N GLY A 97 -10.79 -9.26 2.08
CA GLY A 97 -9.87 -9.13 3.22
C GLY A 97 -8.89 -7.96 3.15
N ALA A 98 -8.89 -7.16 2.08
CA ALA A 98 -8.05 -5.96 2.03
C ALA A 98 -8.47 -4.96 3.11
N THR A 99 -7.47 -4.28 3.71
CA THR A 99 -7.64 -3.18 4.66
C THR A 99 -7.17 -1.84 4.08
N GLY A 100 -6.65 -1.81 2.87
CA GLY A 100 -6.27 -0.58 2.18
C GLY A 100 -6.29 -0.75 0.67
N ILE A 101 -6.62 0.35 -0.02
CA ILE A 101 -6.66 0.42 -1.48
C ILE A 101 -5.68 1.48 -1.93
N ILE A 102 -4.76 1.12 -2.84
CA ILE A 102 -3.83 2.04 -3.50
C ILE A 102 -4.30 2.17 -4.95
N VAL A 103 -4.67 3.37 -5.37
CA VAL A 103 -5.18 3.62 -6.71
C VAL A 103 -4.19 4.46 -7.50
N PRO A 104 -3.60 3.91 -8.60
CA PRO A 104 -2.60 4.59 -9.40
C PRO A 104 -3.19 5.67 -10.31
N ARG A 105 -2.35 6.59 -10.75
CA ARG A 105 -2.62 7.60 -11.80
C ARG A 105 -3.88 8.44 -11.59
N VAL A 106 -4.15 8.80 -10.35
CA VAL A 106 -5.22 9.75 -10.02
C VAL A 106 -4.74 11.17 -10.24
N GLU A 107 -5.48 11.93 -11.03
CA GLU A 107 -5.07 13.26 -11.46
C GLU A 107 -6.01 14.37 -10.99
N THR A 108 -7.23 14.03 -10.55
CA THR A 108 -8.22 15.04 -10.15
C THR A 108 -8.93 14.69 -8.84
N ALA A 109 -9.49 15.70 -8.19
CA ALA A 109 -10.31 15.52 -6.99
C ALA A 109 -11.56 14.67 -7.25
N GLU A 110 -12.15 14.77 -8.44
CA GLU A 110 -13.31 14.00 -8.86
C GLU A 110 -12.95 12.51 -9.00
N GLU A 111 -11.76 12.19 -9.51
CA GLU A 111 -11.27 10.81 -9.54
C GLU A 111 -11.03 10.27 -8.12
N ALA A 112 -10.39 11.04 -7.25
CA ALA A 112 -10.20 10.68 -5.85
C ALA A 112 -11.56 10.46 -5.13
N ALA A 113 -12.55 11.31 -5.37
CA ALA A 113 -13.90 11.15 -4.84
C ALA A 113 -14.58 9.86 -5.33
N ARG A 114 -14.39 9.47 -6.61
CA ARG A 114 -14.87 8.18 -7.13
C ARG A 114 -14.22 6.99 -6.43
N VAL A 115 -12.91 7.06 -6.17
CA VAL A 115 -12.19 6.01 -5.42
C VAL A 115 -12.77 5.87 -4.02
N VAL A 116 -12.92 6.98 -3.30
CA VAL A 116 -13.54 6.98 -1.97
C VAL A 116 -14.96 6.41 -2.02
N SER A 117 -15.75 6.82 -3.00
CA SER A 117 -17.13 6.32 -3.19
C SER A 117 -17.18 4.81 -3.39
N ALA A 118 -16.24 4.23 -4.13
CA ALA A 118 -16.15 2.78 -4.34
C ALA A 118 -15.68 2.02 -3.09
N ALA A 119 -14.93 2.68 -2.20
CA ALA A 119 -14.34 2.06 -1.00
C ALA A 119 -15.23 2.16 0.25
N ARG A 120 -16.15 3.13 0.32
CA ARG A 120 -16.99 3.45 1.48
C ARG A 120 -18.43 3.05 1.30
N PHE A 121 -19.08 2.65 2.41
CA PHE A 121 -20.52 2.40 2.40
C PHE A 121 -21.34 3.72 2.41
N PRO A 122 -22.63 3.67 2.01
CA PRO A 122 -23.52 4.80 2.21
C PRO A 122 -23.61 5.25 3.68
N PRO A 123 -23.71 6.55 3.98
CA PRO A 123 -23.88 7.66 3.03
C PRO A 123 -22.55 8.23 2.48
N ARG A 124 -21.39 7.72 2.91
CA ARG A 124 -20.05 8.23 2.54
C ARG A 124 -19.58 7.75 1.16
N GLY A 125 -20.19 6.72 0.61
CA GLY A 125 -19.86 6.14 -0.68
C GLY A 125 -21.00 5.28 -1.23
N GLN A 126 -20.66 4.41 -2.18
CA GLN A 126 -21.60 3.55 -2.90
C GLN A 126 -21.21 2.06 -2.85
N ARG A 127 -20.25 1.67 -1.97
CA ARG A 127 -19.86 0.27 -1.80
C ARG A 127 -21.09 -0.56 -1.45
N SER A 128 -21.29 -1.67 -2.16
CA SER A 128 -22.38 -2.61 -1.89
C SER A 128 -22.15 -3.33 -0.55
N GLN A 129 -23.21 -3.47 0.23
CA GLN A 129 -23.16 -4.12 1.54
C GLN A 129 -23.18 -5.64 1.39
N ILE A 130 -22.33 -6.34 2.14
CA ILE A 130 -22.29 -7.78 2.30
C ILE A 130 -22.54 -8.14 3.77
N ALA A 131 -23.09 -9.34 4.03
CA ALA A 131 -23.51 -9.73 5.38
C ALA A 131 -22.37 -10.30 6.25
N ARG A 132 -21.28 -10.76 5.68
CA ARG A 132 -20.18 -11.45 6.36
C ARG A 132 -18.87 -11.15 5.65
N LEU A 133 -17.81 -10.88 6.41
CA LEU A 133 -16.49 -10.55 5.90
C LEU A 133 -15.41 -11.38 6.60
N PRO A 134 -14.32 -11.77 5.90
CA PRO A 134 -13.21 -12.50 6.49
C PRO A 134 -12.56 -11.74 7.65
N GLN A 135 -12.48 -10.41 7.59
CA GLN A 135 -11.94 -9.56 8.67
C GLN A 135 -12.71 -9.72 10.00
N PHE A 136 -13.90 -10.28 9.97
CA PHE A 136 -14.72 -10.58 11.16
C PHE A 136 -14.99 -12.10 11.30
N CYS A 137 -14.07 -12.93 10.77
CA CYS A 137 -14.20 -14.41 10.80
C CYS A 137 -15.57 -14.90 10.28
N PHE A 138 -16.18 -14.19 9.34
CA PHE A 138 -17.52 -14.42 8.79
C PHE A 138 -18.64 -14.40 9.84
N GLU A 139 -18.40 -13.79 10.99
CA GLU A 139 -19.44 -13.55 11.98
C GLU A 139 -20.55 -12.65 11.40
N ARG A 140 -21.81 -12.94 11.74
CA ARG A 140 -22.93 -12.11 11.32
C ARG A 140 -23.11 -10.96 12.29
N LEU A 141 -22.72 -9.77 11.87
CA LEU A 141 -22.92 -8.54 12.61
C LEU A 141 -24.20 -7.80 12.12
N PRO A 142 -24.81 -6.96 12.95
CA PRO A 142 -25.81 -5.99 12.48
C PRO A 142 -25.24 -5.12 11.36
N ALA A 143 -26.02 -4.87 10.31
CA ALA A 143 -25.53 -4.22 9.09
C ALA A 143 -24.82 -2.88 9.38
N ALA A 144 -25.40 -2.02 10.22
CA ALA A 144 -24.78 -0.73 10.57
C ALA A 144 -23.43 -0.91 11.26
N GLN A 145 -23.31 -1.87 12.18
CA GLN A 145 -22.06 -2.16 12.87
C GLN A 145 -21.00 -2.74 11.93
N LEU A 146 -21.41 -3.63 11.01
CA LEU A 146 -20.49 -4.17 10.00
C LEU A 146 -19.93 -3.07 9.12
N MET A 147 -20.78 -2.19 8.58
CA MET A 147 -20.38 -1.07 7.74
C MET A 147 -19.43 -0.12 8.47
N GLU A 148 -19.80 0.30 9.68
CA GLU A 148 -18.96 1.19 10.50
C GLU A 148 -17.59 0.60 10.80
N ARG A 149 -17.53 -0.64 11.29
CA ARG A 149 -16.26 -1.32 11.60
C ARG A 149 -15.41 -1.54 10.35
N THR A 150 -16.03 -1.89 9.23
CA THR A 150 -15.31 -2.07 7.95
C THR A 150 -14.75 -0.75 7.45
N ASP A 151 -15.51 0.33 7.51
CA ASP A 151 -15.05 1.67 7.15
C ASP A 151 -13.88 2.13 8.03
N GLN A 152 -13.92 1.78 9.32
CA GLN A 152 -12.81 2.04 10.25
C GLN A 152 -11.55 1.24 9.92
N LEU A 153 -11.67 0.04 9.37
CA LEU A 153 -10.53 -0.80 8.95
C LEU A 153 -9.97 -0.40 7.59
N THR A 154 -10.74 0.31 6.75
CA THR A 154 -10.35 0.60 5.37
C THR A 154 -9.58 1.91 5.26
N SER A 155 -8.40 1.91 4.65
CA SER A 155 -7.66 3.10 4.24
C SER A 155 -7.68 3.30 2.72
N VAL A 156 -7.75 4.56 2.28
CA VAL A 156 -7.78 4.93 0.86
C VAL A 156 -6.52 5.71 0.53
N HIS A 157 -5.75 5.19 -0.41
CA HIS A 157 -4.47 5.75 -0.81
C HIS A 157 -4.55 6.17 -2.28
N ILE A 158 -4.18 7.39 -2.55
CA ILE A 158 -4.14 7.98 -3.89
C ILE A 158 -2.68 8.07 -4.34
N LEU A 159 -2.35 7.48 -5.50
CA LEU A 159 -1.00 7.48 -6.04
C LEU A 159 -0.89 8.52 -7.16
N LEU A 160 -0.07 9.53 -6.92
CA LEU A 160 0.21 10.66 -7.80
C LEU A 160 1.54 10.41 -8.53
N GLU A 161 1.50 10.30 -9.84
CA GLU A 161 2.65 9.90 -10.67
C GLU A 161 2.79 10.73 -11.95
N THR A 162 1.98 11.80 -12.05
CA THR A 162 2.02 12.73 -13.19
C THR A 162 2.12 14.16 -12.72
N ALA A 163 2.65 15.06 -13.55
CA ALA A 163 2.70 16.48 -13.27
C ALA A 163 1.29 17.07 -13.01
N THR A 164 0.27 16.55 -13.70
CA THR A 164 -1.13 16.95 -13.50
C THR A 164 -1.62 16.54 -12.10
N GLY A 165 -1.39 15.29 -11.69
CA GLY A 165 -1.74 14.82 -10.34
C GLY A 165 -1.05 15.62 -9.24
N ILE A 166 0.24 15.92 -9.42
CA ILE A 166 1.00 16.76 -8.49
C ILE A 166 0.42 18.18 -8.41
N ALA A 167 0.11 18.79 -9.57
CA ALA A 167 -0.49 20.14 -9.60
C ALA A 167 -1.83 20.20 -8.84
N ASN A 168 -2.60 19.13 -8.86
CA ASN A 168 -3.90 18.99 -8.22
C ASN A 168 -3.84 18.39 -6.79
N ALA A 169 -2.64 18.17 -6.23
CA ALA A 169 -2.45 17.46 -4.97
C ALA A 169 -3.24 18.08 -3.79
N ASP A 170 -3.38 19.41 -3.74
CA ASP A 170 -4.14 20.09 -2.69
C ASP A 170 -5.65 19.81 -2.79
N ALA A 171 -6.22 19.87 -3.99
CA ALA A 171 -7.62 19.53 -4.22
C ALA A 171 -7.91 18.04 -3.98
N ILE A 172 -6.99 17.16 -4.34
CA ILE A 172 -7.08 15.71 -4.07
C ILE A 172 -7.00 15.43 -2.56
N ALA A 173 -6.08 16.08 -1.85
CA ALA A 173 -5.93 15.95 -0.40
C ALA A 173 -7.16 16.45 0.36
N ALA A 174 -7.87 17.44 -0.16
CA ALA A 174 -9.11 17.98 0.42
C ALA A 174 -10.28 16.99 0.36
N VAL A 175 -10.22 15.94 -0.47
CA VAL A 175 -11.30 14.96 -0.59
C VAL A 175 -11.45 14.19 0.73
N ASP A 176 -12.64 14.26 1.34
CA ASP A 176 -12.93 13.49 2.55
C ASP A 176 -12.86 11.98 2.25
N GLY A 177 -12.24 11.22 3.15
CA GLY A 177 -12.08 9.77 3.01
C GLY A 177 -10.77 9.34 2.35
N VAL A 178 -9.98 10.22 1.74
CA VAL A 178 -8.57 9.97 1.39
C VAL A 178 -7.73 9.96 2.68
N ASP A 179 -6.82 9.02 2.81
CA ASP A 179 -5.96 8.85 3.99
C ASP A 179 -4.50 9.16 3.70
N ILE A 180 -3.97 8.67 2.58
CA ILE A 180 -2.57 8.84 2.18
C ILE A 180 -2.50 9.28 0.71
N LEU A 181 -1.64 10.27 0.44
CA LEU A 181 -1.18 10.59 -0.90
C LEU A 181 0.19 9.98 -1.11
N HIS A 182 0.31 9.07 -2.07
CA HIS A 182 1.60 8.51 -2.47
C HIS A 182 2.16 9.26 -3.66
N VAL A 183 3.48 9.38 -3.74
CA VAL A 183 4.19 9.80 -4.95
C VAL A 183 4.91 8.59 -5.54
N GLY A 184 4.59 8.24 -6.79
CA GLY A 184 5.27 7.19 -7.55
C GLY A 184 6.47 7.78 -8.28
N LEU A 185 7.67 7.71 -7.67
CA LEU A 185 8.85 8.44 -8.16
C LEU A 185 9.29 8.00 -9.55
N ASN A 186 9.17 6.72 -9.88
CA ASN A 186 9.62 6.22 -11.19
C ASN A 186 8.79 6.84 -12.32
N ASP A 187 7.47 6.70 -12.27
CA ASP A 187 6.57 7.23 -13.29
C ASP A 187 6.58 8.76 -13.31
N LEU A 188 6.58 9.38 -12.12
CA LEU A 188 6.69 10.85 -12.04
C LEU A 188 7.99 11.36 -12.67
N SER A 189 9.12 10.70 -12.46
CA SER A 189 10.39 11.12 -13.07
C SER A 189 10.36 11.04 -14.60
N VAL A 190 9.65 10.05 -15.14
CA VAL A 190 9.42 9.91 -16.58
C VAL A 190 8.51 11.02 -17.10
N ASP A 191 7.40 11.26 -16.42
CA ASP A 191 6.41 12.28 -16.81
C ASP A 191 6.99 13.70 -16.78
N LEU A 192 7.89 13.98 -15.83
CA LEU A 192 8.65 15.24 -15.76
C LEU A 192 9.85 15.32 -16.73
N GLY A 193 10.11 14.30 -17.56
CA GLY A 193 11.23 14.25 -18.48
C GLY A 193 12.59 13.94 -17.85
N HIS A 194 12.63 13.42 -16.63
CA HIS A 194 13.84 13.12 -15.85
C HIS A 194 13.99 11.61 -15.60
N THR A 195 13.79 10.77 -16.60
CA THR A 195 13.78 9.30 -16.48
C THR A 195 14.93 8.78 -15.62
N GLY A 196 14.60 8.12 -14.51
CA GLY A 196 15.56 7.58 -13.54
C GLY A 196 16.19 8.63 -12.61
N GLY A 197 15.90 9.90 -12.81
CA GLY A 197 16.37 11.01 -11.97
C GLY A 197 15.55 11.22 -10.71
N LEU A 198 15.43 10.19 -9.83
CA LEU A 198 14.56 10.23 -8.66
C LEU A 198 14.95 11.31 -7.63
N ARG A 199 16.20 11.81 -7.68
CA ARG A 199 16.70 12.94 -6.87
C ARG A 199 16.74 14.26 -7.64
N HIS A 200 16.17 14.33 -8.85
CA HIS A 200 16.12 15.58 -9.60
C HIS A 200 15.35 16.65 -8.80
N PRO A 201 15.79 17.93 -8.80
CA PRO A 201 15.14 18.99 -8.02
C PRO A 201 13.64 19.11 -8.27
N ASP A 202 13.17 18.90 -9.50
CA ASP A 202 11.75 18.94 -9.84
C ASP A 202 10.98 17.81 -9.19
N VAL A 203 11.56 16.58 -9.12
CA VAL A 203 10.95 15.42 -8.44
C VAL A 203 10.87 15.67 -6.94
N LEU A 204 11.94 16.18 -6.32
CA LEU A 204 11.95 16.54 -4.90
C LEU A 204 10.97 17.68 -4.58
N SER A 205 10.84 18.66 -5.47
CA SER A 205 9.87 19.74 -5.37
C SER A 205 8.43 19.22 -5.40
N ALA A 206 8.14 18.28 -6.29
CA ALA A 206 6.85 17.62 -6.39
C ALA A 206 6.52 16.84 -5.08
N CYS A 207 7.48 16.09 -4.54
CA CYS A 207 7.31 15.40 -3.25
C CYS A 207 6.99 16.38 -2.13
N LYS A 208 7.70 17.50 -2.05
CA LYS A 208 7.45 18.56 -1.07
C LYS A 208 6.07 19.18 -1.24
N GLN A 209 5.62 19.41 -2.48
CA GLN A 209 4.28 19.91 -2.77
C GLN A 209 3.20 18.97 -2.24
N VAL A 210 3.32 17.65 -2.53
CA VAL A 210 2.38 16.64 -2.04
C VAL A 210 2.41 16.54 -0.52
N ALA A 211 3.59 16.53 0.11
CA ALA A 211 3.71 16.50 1.57
C ALA A 211 3.04 17.72 2.23
N THR A 212 3.24 18.91 1.65
CA THR A 212 2.60 20.15 2.13
C THR A 212 1.07 20.10 1.99
N ALA A 213 0.57 19.63 0.84
CA ALA A 213 -0.87 19.47 0.59
C ALA A 213 -1.48 18.46 1.57
N ALA A 214 -0.86 17.30 1.73
CA ALA A 214 -1.32 16.28 2.67
C ALA A 214 -1.39 16.81 4.10
N ALA A 215 -0.33 17.47 4.58
CA ALA A 215 -0.28 18.03 5.93
C ALA A 215 -1.38 19.09 6.16
N ARG A 216 -1.65 19.97 5.19
CA ARG A 216 -2.70 20.99 5.26
C ARG A 216 -4.09 20.39 5.50
N HIS A 217 -4.36 19.23 4.94
CA HIS A 217 -5.64 18.54 5.05
C HIS A 217 -5.65 17.40 6.08
N GLY A 218 -4.60 17.30 6.94
CA GLY A 218 -4.48 16.25 7.97
C GLY A 218 -4.30 14.83 7.39
N LYS A 219 -3.80 14.73 6.15
CA LYS A 219 -3.47 13.47 5.47
C LYS A 219 -1.99 13.16 5.61
N LEU A 220 -1.60 11.94 5.24
CA LEU A 220 -0.20 11.53 5.16
C LEU A 220 0.29 11.62 3.71
N ALA A 221 1.57 11.95 3.53
CA ALA A 221 2.26 11.78 2.26
C ALA A 221 3.23 10.61 2.36
N ALA A 222 3.31 9.78 1.34
CA ALA A 222 4.27 8.68 1.26
C ALA A 222 4.91 8.64 -0.14
N VAL A 223 6.03 7.93 -0.29
CA VAL A 223 6.72 7.78 -1.57
C VAL A 223 7.00 6.31 -1.86
N GLY A 224 6.88 5.92 -3.13
CA GLY A 224 7.29 4.62 -3.64
C GLY A 224 8.46 4.74 -4.62
N GLY A 225 9.24 3.65 -4.78
CA GLY A 225 10.37 3.60 -5.72
C GLY A 225 11.71 4.03 -5.13
N VAL A 226 11.84 4.16 -3.82
CA VAL A 226 13.09 4.53 -3.14
C VAL A 226 13.79 3.30 -2.58
N ALA A 227 14.95 2.95 -3.13
CA ALA A 227 15.78 1.85 -2.64
C ALA A 227 16.94 2.33 -1.74
N ASP A 228 17.33 3.59 -1.84
CA ASP A 228 18.46 4.19 -1.11
C ASP A 228 18.00 4.81 0.20
N PRO A 229 18.51 4.33 1.37
CA PRO A 229 18.15 4.89 2.68
C PRO A 229 18.53 6.36 2.87
N GLU A 230 19.59 6.86 2.20
CA GLU A 230 19.95 8.27 2.30
C GLU A 230 18.95 9.15 1.54
N HIS A 231 18.57 8.74 0.33
CA HIS A 231 17.49 9.40 -0.41
C HIS A 231 16.18 9.39 0.38
N TYR A 232 15.87 8.26 1.02
CA TYR A 232 14.66 8.18 1.84
C TYR A 232 14.69 9.17 3.02
N ARG A 233 15.85 9.39 3.63
CA ARG A 233 16.02 10.38 4.71
C ARG A 233 15.76 11.81 4.24
N GLU A 234 16.26 12.17 3.04
CA GLU A 234 15.98 13.48 2.42
C GLU A 234 14.46 13.72 2.26
N LEU A 235 13.74 12.66 1.89
CA LEU A 235 12.28 12.73 1.73
C LEU A 235 11.54 12.87 3.08
N LEU A 236 12.03 12.24 4.14
CA LEU A 236 11.48 12.45 5.50
C LEU A 236 11.65 13.91 5.93
N ASP A 237 12.79 14.52 5.63
CA ASP A 237 13.08 15.92 6.00
C ASP A 237 12.14 16.93 5.31
N ILE A 238 11.53 16.58 4.19
CA ILE A 238 10.52 17.40 3.50
C ILE A 238 9.07 17.08 3.88
N GLY A 239 8.85 16.21 4.86
CA GLY A 239 7.52 15.93 5.44
C GLY A 239 6.84 14.67 4.92
N VAL A 240 7.57 13.77 4.22
CA VAL A 240 7.06 12.45 3.86
C VAL A 240 6.96 11.58 5.12
N ALA A 241 5.87 10.83 5.27
CA ALA A 241 5.68 9.92 6.39
C ALA A 241 6.62 8.71 6.30
N PRO A 242 7.04 8.11 7.42
CA PRO A 242 8.00 7.01 7.44
C PRO A 242 7.38 5.65 7.07
N LEU A 243 6.64 5.59 5.96
CA LEU A 243 6.14 4.38 5.33
C LEU A 243 7.15 3.88 4.30
N ILE A 244 7.86 2.82 4.64
CA ILE A 244 8.98 2.31 3.86
C ILE A 244 8.51 1.17 2.97
N PHE A 245 8.46 1.38 1.65
CA PHE A 245 8.30 0.32 0.66
C PHE A 245 9.64 -0.41 0.49
N ALA A 246 9.96 -1.23 1.52
CA ALA A 246 11.30 -1.76 1.74
C ALA A 246 11.75 -2.73 0.64
N ALA A 247 10.82 -3.47 0.04
CA ALA A 247 11.13 -4.43 -1.02
C ALA A 247 9.86 -4.94 -1.71
N ILE A 248 10.08 -5.58 -2.85
CA ILE A 248 9.09 -6.40 -3.57
C ILE A 248 9.59 -7.85 -3.56
N ASP A 249 8.71 -8.82 -3.35
CA ASP A 249 9.03 -10.24 -3.22
C ASP A 249 9.85 -10.79 -4.40
N SER A 250 9.52 -10.39 -5.63
CA SER A 250 10.24 -10.77 -6.85
C SER A 250 11.68 -10.24 -6.86
N GLU A 251 11.92 -9.03 -6.36
CA GLU A 251 13.26 -8.43 -6.31
C GLU A 251 14.12 -9.11 -5.25
N ILE A 252 13.55 -9.37 -4.07
CA ILE A 252 14.22 -10.13 -3.01
C ILE A 252 14.63 -11.51 -3.51
N LEU A 253 13.70 -12.21 -4.19
CA LEU A 253 13.95 -13.54 -4.72
C LEU A 253 15.04 -13.51 -5.80
N ALA A 254 14.98 -12.58 -6.73
CA ALA A 254 15.98 -12.43 -7.78
C ALA A 254 17.38 -12.14 -7.21
N ALA A 255 17.49 -11.19 -6.29
CA ALA A 255 18.75 -10.86 -5.63
C ALA A 255 19.31 -12.02 -4.81
N GLY A 256 18.46 -12.71 -4.03
CA GLY A 256 18.87 -13.86 -3.22
C GLY A 256 19.34 -15.04 -4.07
N LEU A 257 18.67 -15.32 -5.18
CA LEU A 257 19.08 -16.35 -6.14
C LEU A 257 20.42 -16.02 -6.80
N ALA A 258 20.60 -14.78 -7.25
CA ALA A 258 21.87 -14.32 -7.85
C ALA A 258 23.04 -14.45 -6.86
N GLN A 259 22.88 -13.94 -5.65
CA GLN A 259 23.89 -14.02 -4.59
C GLN A 259 24.24 -15.47 -4.25
N ARG A 260 23.25 -16.35 -4.16
CA ARG A 260 23.48 -17.76 -3.85
C ARG A 260 24.20 -18.49 -4.98
N ALA A 261 23.84 -18.20 -6.23
CA ALA A 261 24.49 -18.78 -7.40
C ALA A 261 25.96 -18.35 -7.53
N GLU A 262 26.25 -17.07 -7.30
CA GLU A 262 27.61 -16.54 -7.29
C GLU A 262 28.48 -17.20 -6.19
N HIS A 263 27.93 -17.31 -4.96
CA HIS A 263 28.60 -17.95 -3.84
C HIS A 263 29.04 -19.40 -4.15
N TRP A 264 28.20 -20.17 -4.85
CA TRP A 264 28.52 -21.54 -5.21
C TRP A 264 29.48 -21.63 -6.40
N ARG A 265 29.34 -20.78 -7.43
CA ARG A 265 30.25 -20.72 -8.57
C ARG A 265 31.69 -20.42 -8.11
N ALA A 266 31.90 -19.41 -7.28
CA ALA A 266 33.21 -19.04 -6.75
C ALA A 266 33.92 -20.14 -5.95
N ARG A 267 33.15 -21.12 -5.42
CA ARG A 267 33.72 -22.25 -4.65
C ARG A 267 33.81 -23.56 -5.45
N SER A 268 33.20 -23.63 -6.62
CA SER A 268 33.25 -24.81 -7.51
C SER A 268 34.41 -24.75 -8.51
N GLU A 269 34.99 -23.58 -8.74
CA GLU A 269 36.20 -23.45 -9.54
C GLU A 269 37.37 -24.06 -8.77
N LYS A 270 37.87 -25.22 -9.25
CA LYS A 270 39.12 -25.81 -8.72
C LYS A 270 40.25 -24.82 -8.91
N PRO A 271 41.14 -24.61 -7.95
CA PRO A 271 42.33 -23.83 -8.20
C PRO A 271 43.06 -24.43 -9.40
N THR A 272 43.24 -23.63 -10.44
CA THR A 272 44.07 -23.99 -11.57
C THR A 272 45.47 -24.18 -11.04
N SER A 273 45.90 -25.45 -10.98
CA SER A 273 47.27 -25.89 -10.59
C SER A 273 48.29 -25.46 -11.63
#